data_ec395f3d59bb737c4c14d12e14d99cdd
#
_entry.id   ec395f3d59bb737c4c14d12e14d99cdd
#
_cell.length_a   1.000
_cell.length_b   1.000
_cell.length_c   1.000
_cell.angle_alpha   90.00
_cell.angle_beta   90.00
_cell.angle_gamma   90.00
#
_symmetry.space_group_name_H-M   'P 1'
#
loop_
_entity.id
_entity.type
_entity.pdbx_description
1 polymer ?
#
loop_
_entity_poly.entity_id
_entity_poly.type
_entity_poly.pdbx_seq_one_letter_code
_entity_poly.pdbx_strand_id
1 'polypeptide(L)'
;MKPSSTYVKFTPGVQEPFFVPSYPEYPVYLHIPASYDPAAPAPLFFFMHGGDRNSPPEAPFKTYLDPEKGTLFPLVKDAPFVTAAPCAPFAKDGKRWNYPGSAAYIEAVIAAVRERVNVDADRIIFGGHSMGGFGAYHNGTLLADRFSCILLSAGAWLETDFRAFLGTPVFILHGKYDCAANYRETHPEPRHHDWCGLSFARAAHELMRRDSVPHVYHEHDGGHGLRWEPAKMAFMDFISYAMQFRRNPYPRRCAVISPGGSADPTLEEHLSSRYLRIDETLPGTVELEKIVLTGPNIAWTVEELRAQSYRLEKAPHPGARLMAENLGNNRFAVTAENVARFTLFLAPAMADLEKEIEITVNGRVFRGKPEPLAGNKDYTAQLEIAL
;
A
#
# COMPACT_ATOMS: atom_id res chain seq x y z
N MET A 1 22.57 2.14 -10.53
CA MET A 1 22.26 0.77 -11.02
C MET A 1 23.56 -0.02 -11.13
N LYS A 2 23.62 -1.24 -10.56
CA LYS A 2 24.73 -2.16 -10.85
C LYS A 2 24.66 -2.56 -12.31
N PRO A 3 25.77 -2.78 -13.03
CA PRO A 3 25.74 -3.29 -14.40
C PRO A 3 25.07 -4.68 -14.40
N SER A 4 24.29 -4.98 -15.43
CA SER A 4 23.48 -6.21 -15.59
C SER A 4 24.27 -7.54 -15.44
N SER A 5 25.59 -7.50 -15.55
CA SER A 5 26.49 -8.64 -15.38
C SER A 5 26.69 -9.08 -13.92
N THR A 6 26.13 -8.42 -12.94
CA THR A 6 26.34 -8.69 -11.50
C THR A 6 25.23 -9.50 -10.83
N TYR A 7 24.08 -9.68 -11.47
CA TYR A 7 23.00 -10.47 -10.88
C TYR A 7 23.16 -11.97 -11.17
N VAL A 8 22.87 -12.78 -10.16
CA VAL A 8 22.94 -14.24 -10.26
C VAL A 8 21.77 -14.77 -11.07
N LYS A 9 22.02 -15.77 -11.91
CA LYS A 9 20.97 -16.53 -12.57
C LYS A 9 20.39 -17.52 -11.55
N PHE A 10 19.14 -17.31 -11.17
CA PHE A 10 18.44 -18.22 -10.28
C PHE A 10 17.84 -19.41 -11.03
N THR A 11 17.72 -20.54 -10.35
CA THR A 11 16.83 -21.61 -10.79
C THR A 11 15.38 -21.17 -10.55
N PRO A 12 14.47 -21.31 -11.52
CA PRO A 12 13.07 -20.99 -11.30
C PRO A 12 12.46 -21.75 -10.13
N GLY A 13 11.56 -21.11 -9.39
CA GLY A 13 10.92 -21.69 -8.21
C GLY A 13 11.14 -20.88 -6.93
N VAL A 14 10.73 -21.44 -5.81
CA VAL A 14 10.93 -20.83 -4.49
C VAL A 14 12.37 -21.07 -4.05
N GLN A 15 13.04 -19.99 -3.65
CA GLN A 15 14.43 -20.01 -3.24
C GLN A 15 14.55 -20.25 -1.73
N GLU A 16 15.72 -20.72 -1.27
CA GLU A 16 16.07 -20.71 0.16
C GLU A 16 15.89 -19.30 0.72
N PRO A 17 15.36 -19.17 1.95
CA PRO A 17 15.12 -17.86 2.53
C PRO A 17 16.44 -17.12 2.79
N PHE A 18 16.37 -15.81 2.66
CA PHE A 18 17.44 -14.93 3.11
C PHE A 18 16.96 -14.01 4.22
N PHE A 19 17.90 -13.36 4.90
CA PHE A 19 17.63 -12.45 6.00
C PHE A 19 18.21 -11.07 5.68
N VAL A 20 17.45 -10.03 6.06
CA VAL A 20 17.94 -8.66 5.99
C VAL A 20 18.87 -8.42 7.18
N PRO A 21 20.09 -7.86 7.01
CA PRO A 21 21.03 -7.71 8.12
C PRO A 21 20.49 -6.96 9.34
N SER A 22 19.67 -5.94 9.14
CA SER A 22 18.99 -5.19 10.21
C SER A 22 17.80 -5.92 10.83
N TYR A 23 17.37 -7.05 10.24
CA TYR A 23 16.22 -7.85 10.67
C TYR A 23 16.54 -9.36 10.55
N PRO A 24 17.53 -9.87 11.28
CA PRO A 24 18.06 -11.23 11.10
C PRO A 24 17.10 -12.35 11.53
N GLU A 25 16.00 -12.02 12.20
CA GLU A 25 15.02 -13.00 12.69
C GLU A 25 13.89 -13.26 11.72
N TYR A 26 13.79 -12.45 10.63
CA TYR A 26 12.66 -12.52 9.71
C TYR A 26 13.09 -13.02 8.34
N PRO A 27 12.78 -14.31 8.03
CA PRO A 27 13.09 -14.86 6.72
C PRO A 27 12.29 -14.17 5.62
N VAL A 28 12.96 -13.97 4.49
CA VAL A 28 12.35 -13.47 3.25
C VAL A 28 12.44 -14.57 2.22
N TYR A 29 11.30 -15.01 1.70
CA TYR A 29 11.20 -16.00 0.64
C TYR A 29 11.02 -15.33 -0.71
N LEU A 30 11.72 -15.82 -1.72
CA LEU A 30 11.56 -15.37 -3.09
C LEU A 30 11.01 -16.51 -3.95
N HIS A 31 10.03 -16.20 -4.79
CA HIS A 31 9.69 -17.02 -5.93
C HIS A 31 10.22 -16.34 -7.19
N ILE A 32 11.07 -17.05 -7.93
CA ILE A 32 11.64 -16.61 -9.20
C ILE A 32 10.89 -17.31 -10.32
N PRO A 33 10.18 -16.58 -11.21
CA PRO A 33 9.46 -17.19 -12.33
C PRO A 33 10.43 -17.70 -13.40
N ALA A 34 9.98 -18.66 -14.21
CA ALA A 34 10.78 -19.20 -15.32
C ALA A 34 11.14 -18.13 -16.37
N SER A 35 10.36 -17.06 -16.46
CA SER A 35 10.59 -15.93 -17.35
C SER A 35 11.62 -14.91 -16.85
N TYR A 36 12.19 -15.08 -15.64
CA TYR A 36 13.16 -14.15 -15.11
C TYR A 36 14.47 -14.17 -15.89
N ASP A 37 14.88 -13.00 -16.37
CA ASP A 37 16.19 -12.77 -16.99
C ASP A 37 16.99 -11.79 -16.12
N PRO A 38 18.16 -12.19 -15.56
CA PRO A 38 18.99 -11.28 -14.77
C PRO A 38 19.54 -10.10 -15.57
N ALA A 39 19.55 -10.16 -16.89
CA ALA A 39 19.97 -9.06 -17.77
C ALA A 39 18.90 -7.97 -17.91
N ALA A 40 17.62 -8.29 -17.65
CA ALA A 40 16.51 -7.36 -17.77
C ALA A 40 15.85 -7.08 -16.41
N PRO A 41 15.53 -5.81 -16.08
CA PRO A 41 14.84 -5.50 -14.83
C PRO A 41 13.44 -6.10 -14.80
N ALA A 42 13.15 -6.94 -13.81
CA ALA A 42 11.87 -7.60 -13.60
C ALA A 42 10.95 -6.84 -12.66
N PRO A 43 9.62 -6.88 -12.84
CA PRO A 43 8.69 -6.42 -11.81
C PRO A 43 8.84 -7.23 -10.53
N LEU A 44 8.51 -6.60 -9.40
CA LEU A 44 8.49 -7.24 -8.08
C LEU A 44 7.07 -7.19 -7.52
N PHE A 45 6.55 -8.32 -7.06
CA PHE A 45 5.39 -8.36 -6.19
C PHE A 45 5.84 -8.58 -4.74
N PHE A 46 5.69 -7.55 -3.93
CA PHE A 46 5.91 -7.62 -2.49
C PHE A 46 4.61 -8.05 -1.82
N PHE A 47 4.58 -9.26 -1.30
CA PHE A 47 3.38 -9.85 -0.70
C PHE A 47 3.50 -10.00 0.81
N MET A 48 2.62 -9.33 1.55
CA MET A 48 2.45 -9.47 2.99
C MET A 48 1.50 -10.63 3.29
N HIS A 49 2.01 -11.65 4.00
CA HIS A 49 1.23 -12.84 4.34
C HIS A 49 0.14 -12.55 5.38
N GLY A 50 -0.92 -13.35 5.34
CA GLY A 50 -1.94 -13.41 6.37
C GLY A 50 -1.54 -14.30 7.55
N GLY A 51 -2.41 -14.40 8.51
CA GLY A 51 -2.23 -15.16 9.74
C GLY A 51 -2.54 -14.31 10.96
N ASP A 52 -1.95 -14.65 12.09
CA ASP A 52 -2.09 -13.90 13.33
C ASP A 52 -0.70 -13.59 13.94
N ARG A 53 -0.71 -12.90 15.08
CA ARG A 53 0.49 -12.54 15.83
C ARG A 53 1.35 -13.72 16.27
N ASN A 54 0.81 -14.94 16.29
CA ASN A 54 1.52 -16.18 16.66
C ASN A 54 2.01 -16.95 15.42
N SER A 55 1.81 -16.44 14.22
CA SER A 55 2.25 -17.10 12.99
C SER A 55 3.75 -17.37 13.03
N PRO A 56 4.20 -18.61 12.71
CA PRO A 56 5.63 -18.95 12.74
C PRO A 56 6.42 -18.19 11.66
N PRO A 57 7.74 -18.04 11.79
CA PRO A 57 8.57 -17.37 10.79
C PRO A 57 8.41 -17.94 9.37
N GLU A 58 8.13 -19.24 9.26
CA GLU A 58 7.94 -19.93 7.99
C GLU A 58 6.53 -19.78 7.39
N ALA A 59 5.63 -19.05 8.03
CA ALA A 59 4.26 -18.87 7.52
C ALA A 59 4.20 -18.36 6.07
N PRO A 60 5.06 -17.41 5.62
CA PRO A 60 5.06 -16.97 4.21
C PRO A 60 5.31 -18.13 3.24
N PHE A 61 6.20 -19.06 3.58
CA PHE A 61 6.44 -20.25 2.79
C PHE A 61 5.31 -21.26 2.96
N LYS A 62 5.12 -21.80 4.16
CA LYS A 62 4.22 -22.94 4.42
C LYS A 62 2.77 -22.69 4.02
N THR A 63 2.30 -21.46 4.19
CA THR A 63 0.89 -21.13 3.90
C THR A 63 0.70 -20.58 2.49
N TYR A 64 1.71 -19.91 1.94
CA TYR A 64 1.53 -19.12 0.71
C TYR A 64 2.38 -19.60 -0.46
N LEU A 65 3.68 -19.84 -0.28
CA LEU A 65 4.61 -20.14 -1.38
C LEU A 65 5.00 -21.62 -1.51
N ASP A 66 4.58 -22.50 -0.63
CA ASP A 66 4.83 -23.95 -0.76
C ASP A 66 4.27 -24.45 -2.09
N PRO A 67 5.07 -25.09 -2.97
CA PRO A 67 4.61 -25.56 -4.27
C PRO A 67 3.47 -26.58 -4.21
N GLU A 68 3.34 -27.35 -3.12
CA GLU A 68 2.33 -28.36 -2.96
C GLU A 68 1.06 -27.86 -2.26
N LYS A 69 1.21 -26.96 -1.28
CA LYS A 69 0.15 -26.59 -0.33
C LYS A 69 -0.11 -25.07 -0.26
N GLY A 70 0.79 -24.26 -0.79
CA GLY A 70 0.71 -22.81 -0.72
C GLY A 70 -0.51 -22.26 -1.45
N THR A 71 -1.18 -21.30 -0.85
CA THR A 71 -2.41 -20.72 -1.40
C THR A 71 -2.12 -19.65 -2.46
N LEU A 72 -0.96 -19.00 -2.40
CA LEU A 72 -0.51 -17.99 -3.36
C LEU A 72 0.29 -18.60 -4.52
N PHE A 73 1.07 -19.65 -4.27
CA PHE A 73 1.96 -20.24 -5.27
C PHE A 73 1.28 -20.54 -6.62
N PRO A 74 0.10 -21.19 -6.66
CA PRO A 74 -0.59 -21.45 -7.93
C PRO A 74 -0.95 -20.18 -8.71
N LEU A 75 -1.06 -19.04 -8.05
CA LEU A 75 -1.45 -17.75 -8.64
C LEU A 75 -0.24 -17.00 -9.20
N VAL A 76 0.93 -17.20 -8.61
CA VAL A 76 2.15 -16.42 -8.96
C VAL A 76 3.22 -17.23 -9.69
N LYS A 77 3.12 -18.57 -9.71
CA LYS A 77 4.18 -19.44 -10.26
C LYS A 77 4.58 -19.12 -11.72
N ASP A 78 3.60 -18.73 -12.52
CA ASP A 78 3.79 -18.38 -13.94
C ASP A 78 3.65 -16.87 -14.20
N ALA A 79 3.51 -16.06 -13.14
CA ALA A 79 3.36 -14.62 -13.29
C ALA A 79 4.67 -13.96 -13.75
N PRO A 80 4.62 -12.87 -14.55
CA PRO A 80 5.80 -12.24 -15.12
C PRO A 80 6.51 -11.28 -14.14
N PHE A 81 6.56 -11.65 -12.85
CA PHE A 81 7.23 -10.88 -11.79
C PHE A 81 7.90 -11.81 -10.78
N VAL A 82 8.91 -11.30 -10.11
CA VAL A 82 9.47 -11.93 -8.91
C VAL A 82 8.53 -11.69 -7.74
N THR A 83 8.25 -12.71 -6.93
CA THR A 83 7.45 -12.54 -5.70
C THR A 83 8.39 -12.55 -4.48
N ALA A 84 8.31 -11.52 -3.64
CA ALA A 84 8.95 -11.50 -2.34
C ALA A 84 7.88 -11.62 -1.24
N ALA A 85 7.99 -12.65 -0.42
CA ALA A 85 7.10 -12.89 0.72
C ALA A 85 7.92 -12.95 2.02
N PRO A 86 8.15 -11.82 2.67
CA PRO A 86 8.83 -11.78 3.96
C PRO A 86 7.92 -12.24 5.09
N CYS A 87 8.52 -12.70 6.19
CA CYS A 87 7.84 -12.87 7.47
C CYS A 87 7.43 -11.52 8.04
N ALA A 88 6.24 -11.42 8.64
CA ALA A 88 5.81 -10.20 9.31
C ALA A 88 6.75 -9.84 10.48
N PRO A 89 7.08 -8.55 10.68
CA PRO A 89 7.97 -8.13 11.74
C PRO A 89 7.35 -8.32 13.12
N PHE A 90 8.21 -8.49 14.13
CA PHE A 90 7.75 -8.62 15.51
C PHE A 90 7.44 -7.26 16.13
N ALA A 91 6.27 -7.18 16.73
CA ALA A 91 5.97 -6.23 17.78
C ALA A 91 6.15 -6.89 19.16
N LYS A 92 6.19 -6.11 20.25
CA LYS A 92 6.33 -6.63 21.62
C LYS A 92 5.28 -7.66 21.99
N ASP A 93 4.11 -7.61 21.37
CA ASP A 93 2.92 -8.43 21.62
C ASP A 93 2.54 -9.33 20.44
N GLY A 94 3.48 -9.58 19.51
CA GLY A 94 3.29 -10.46 18.37
C GLY A 94 3.61 -9.83 17.02
N LYS A 95 3.47 -10.62 15.95
CA LYS A 95 3.79 -10.19 14.57
C LYS A 95 2.61 -9.45 13.96
N ARG A 96 2.89 -8.31 13.32
CA ARG A 96 1.89 -7.54 12.58
C ARG A 96 2.54 -6.72 11.46
N TRP A 97 1.78 -6.46 10.41
CA TRP A 97 2.20 -5.58 9.33
C TRP A 97 1.85 -4.10 9.56
N ASN A 98 0.86 -3.84 10.38
CA ASN A 98 0.36 -2.49 10.71
C ASN A 98 0.92 -2.01 12.06
N TYR A 99 2.24 -1.98 12.19
CA TYR A 99 2.94 -1.63 13.44
C TYR A 99 3.97 -0.54 13.18
N PRO A 100 4.26 0.34 14.14
CA PRO A 100 5.30 1.35 13.98
C PRO A 100 6.64 0.75 13.56
N GLY A 101 7.20 1.28 12.46
CA GLY A 101 8.42 0.76 11.87
C GLY A 101 8.22 -0.34 10.83
N SER A 102 7.02 -0.85 10.59
CA SER A 102 6.77 -1.82 9.52
C SER A 102 7.08 -1.25 8.14
N ALA A 103 6.85 0.03 7.91
CA ALA A 103 7.23 0.71 6.68
C ALA A 103 8.75 0.68 6.44
N ALA A 104 9.55 0.96 7.47
CA ALA A 104 11.02 0.88 7.39
C ALA A 104 11.50 -0.56 7.12
N TYR A 105 10.87 -1.56 7.73
CA TYR A 105 11.15 -2.97 7.44
C TYR A 105 10.84 -3.33 5.98
N ILE A 106 9.69 -2.91 5.45
CA ILE A 106 9.31 -3.14 4.05
C ILE A 106 10.35 -2.53 3.10
N GLU A 107 10.78 -1.29 3.34
CA GLU A 107 11.82 -0.64 2.54
C GLU A 107 13.17 -1.39 2.62
N ALA A 108 13.56 -1.86 3.81
CA ALA A 108 14.78 -2.65 3.98
C ALA A 108 14.74 -3.99 3.23
N VAL A 109 13.60 -4.68 3.26
CA VAL A 109 13.40 -5.92 2.48
C VAL A 109 13.46 -5.64 0.98
N ILE A 110 12.79 -4.60 0.48
CA ILE A 110 12.83 -4.22 -0.94
C ILE A 110 14.27 -3.90 -1.37
N ALA A 111 15.02 -3.17 -0.55
CA ALA A 111 16.42 -2.86 -0.81
C ALA A 111 17.26 -4.15 -0.91
N ALA A 112 17.10 -5.06 0.04
CA ALA A 112 17.83 -6.35 0.08
C ALA A 112 17.45 -7.28 -1.10
N VAL A 113 16.19 -7.26 -1.55
CA VAL A 113 15.76 -7.97 -2.78
C VAL A 113 16.45 -7.39 -4.01
N ARG A 114 16.51 -6.06 -4.13
CA ARG A 114 17.15 -5.37 -5.26
C ARG A 114 18.67 -5.56 -5.33
N GLU A 115 19.31 -5.91 -4.24
CA GLU A 115 20.72 -6.30 -4.24
C GLU A 115 20.94 -7.69 -4.85
N ARG A 116 19.94 -8.57 -4.80
CA ARG A 116 20.00 -9.98 -5.24
C ARG A 116 19.41 -10.17 -6.62
N VAL A 117 18.33 -9.49 -6.91
CA VAL A 117 17.50 -9.64 -8.11
C VAL A 117 17.48 -8.32 -8.86
N ASN A 118 17.61 -8.37 -10.20
CA ASN A 118 17.46 -7.21 -11.05
C ASN A 118 15.98 -6.78 -11.10
N VAL A 119 15.56 -5.94 -10.14
CA VAL A 119 14.19 -5.44 -10.00
C VAL A 119 14.05 -4.08 -10.68
N ASP A 120 12.99 -3.94 -11.48
CA ASP A 120 12.52 -2.65 -11.98
C ASP A 120 11.92 -1.83 -10.81
N ALA A 121 12.65 -0.80 -10.37
CA ALA A 121 12.24 0.03 -9.23
C ALA A 121 10.92 0.78 -9.45
N ASP A 122 10.47 0.91 -10.69
CA ASP A 122 9.20 1.56 -11.03
C ASP A 122 8.07 0.55 -11.31
N ARG A 123 8.32 -0.75 -11.07
CA ARG A 123 7.33 -1.82 -11.21
C ARG A 123 7.29 -2.70 -9.96
N ILE A 124 7.22 -2.07 -8.80
CA ILE A 124 7.00 -2.74 -7.53
C ILE A 124 5.51 -2.74 -7.23
N ILE A 125 4.89 -3.90 -7.31
CA ILE A 125 3.51 -4.16 -6.89
C ILE A 125 3.54 -4.50 -5.41
N PHE A 126 2.68 -3.88 -4.62
CA PHE A 126 2.63 -4.06 -3.18
C PHE A 126 1.27 -4.58 -2.75
N GLY A 127 1.21 -5.47 -1.79
CA GLY A 127 -0.07 -5.92 -1.28
C GLY A 127 0.04 -7.03 -0.25
N GLY A 128 -1.13 -7.43 0.24
CA GLY A 128 -1.22 -8.50 1.20
C GLY A 128 -2.64 -9.01 1.37
N HIS A 129 -2.76 -10.10 2.10
CA HIS A 129 -4.01 -10.78 2.35
C HIS A 129 -4.24 -10.96 3.84
N SER A 130 -5.48 -10.77 4.34
CA SER A 130 -5.84 -10.95 5.75
C SER A 130 -5.03 -10.00 6.64
N MET A 131 -4.23 -10.49 7.60
CA MET A 131 -3.29 -9.67 8.36
C MET A 131 -2.38 -8.84 7.45
N GLY A 132 -1.93 -9.39 6.30
CA GLY A 132 -1.21 -8.64 5.28
C GLY A 132 -2.08 -7.60 4.58
N GLY A 133 -3.38 -7.82 4.49
CA GLY A 133 -4.36 -6.84 4.00
C GLY A 133 -4.49 -5.62 4.93
N PHE A 134 -4.48 -5.83 6.26
CA PHE A 134 -4.38 -4.73 7.24
C PHE A 134 -3.09 -3.94 7.02
N GLY A 135 -1.97 -4.67 6.83
CA GLY A 135 -0.69 -4.07 6.52
C GLY A 135 -0.71 -3.27 5.22
N ALA A 136 -1.46 -3.73 4.21
CA ALA A 136 -1.57 -3.03 2.93
C ALA A 136 -2.37 -1.73 3.04
N TYR A 137 -3.43 -1.69 3.86
CA TYR A 137 -4.12 -0.45 4.20
C TYR A 137 -3.19 0.51 4.94
N HIS A 138 -2.45 0.03 5.93
CA HIS A 138 -1.56 0.85 6.76
C HIS A 138 -0.32 1.34 5.98
N ASN A 139 0.53 0.43 5.55
CA ASN A 139 1.79 0.78 4.89
C ASN A 139 1.58 1.34 3.48
N GLY A 140 0.47 0.97 2.82
CA GLY A 140 0.11 1.53 1.53
C GLY A 140 -0.09 3.04 1.59
N THR A 141 -0.70 3.58 2.65
CA THR A 141 -0.86 5.02 2.81
C THR A 141 0.45 5.75 3.14
N LEU A 142 1.39 5.06 3.80
CA LEU A 142 2.72 5.61 4.13
C LEU A 142 3.70 5.54 2.94
N LEU A 143 3.57 4.53 2.09
CA LEU A 143 4.54 4.20 1.04
C LEU A 143 3.95 4.21 -0.38
N ALA A 144 2.78 4.82 -0.58
CA ALA A 144 2.08 4.81 -1.87
C ALA A 144 2.95 5.31 -3.04
N ASP A 145 3.86 6.21 -2.79
CA ASP A 145 4.79 6.79 -3.78
C ASP A 145 5.90 5.82 -4.23
N ARG A 146 6.07 4.68 -3.55
CA ARG A 146 7.05 3.65 -3.87
C ARG A 146 6.54 2.61 -4.86
N PHE A 147 5.21 2.48 -5.01
CA PHE A 147 4.58 1.36 -5.67
C PHE A 147 3.93 1.72 -7.01
N SER A 148 3.93 0.76 -7.93
CA SER A 148 3.22 0.87 -9.21
C SER A 148 1.73 0.54 -9.07
N CYS A 149 1.37 -0.35 -8.14
CA CYS A 149 0.00 -0.75 -7.83
C CYS A 149 -0.07 -1.32 -6.42
N ILE A 150 -1.21 -1.16 -5.74
CA ILE A 150 -1.44 -1.69 -4.38
C ILE A 150 -2.63 -2.64 -4.38
N LEU A 151 -2.47 -3.84 -3.80
CA LEU A 151 -3.52 -4.81 -3.52
C LEU A 151 -3.97 -4.74 -2.07
N LEU A 152 -5.23 -4.47 -1.84
CA LEU A 152 -5.91 -4.52 -0.54
C LEU A 152 -6.82 -5.76 -0.51
N SER A 153 -6.32 -6.89 0.03
CA SER A 153 -7.06 -8.16 -0.01
C SER A 153 -7.51 -8.61 1.37
N ALA A 154 -8.82 -8.74 1.54
CA ALA A 154 -9.48 -9.28 2.75
C ALA A 154 -8.91 -8.71 4.07
N GLY A 155 -8.60 -7.42 4.06
CA GLY A 155 -8.09 -6.67 5.21
C GLY A 155 -9.13 -5.68 5.75
N ALA A 156 -8.73 -4.95 6.80
CA ALA A 156 -9.54 -3.91 7.40
C ALA A 156 -8.70 -2.67 7.74
N TRP A 157 -9.39 -1.59 8.02
CA TRP A 157 -8.86 -0.32 8.46
C TRP A 157 -9.83 0.30 9.47
N LEU A 158 -9.37 1.18 10.33
CA LEU A 158 -10.23 1.85 11.33
C LEU A 158 -10.35 3.35 11.06
N GLU A 159 -9.24 4.04 11.01
CA GLU A 159 -9.19 5.49 10.79
C GLU A 159 -8.04 5.79 9.81
N THR A 160 -8.33 6.47 8.70
CA THR A 160 -7.32 6.76 7.67
C THR A 160 -7.79 7.85 6.72
N ASP A 161 -6.89 8.30 5.84
CA ASP A 161 -7.23 9.16 4.72
C ASP A 161 -6.72 8.54 3.41
N PHE A 162 -7.63 7.98 2.64
CA PHE A 162 -7.28 7.29 1.38
C PHE A 162 -6.77 8.22 0.27
N ARG A 163 -6.82 9.54 0.45
CA ARG A 163 -6.17 10.47 -0.49
C ARG A 163 -4.65 10.30 -0.53
N ALA A 164 -4.05 9.65 0.48
CA ALA A 164 -2.66 9.20 0.44
C ALA A 164 -2.34 8.29 -0.77
N PHE A 165 -3.33 7.58 -1.32
CA PHE A 165 -3.18 6.76 -2.54
C PHE A 165 -3.27 7.56 -3.85
N LEU A 166 -3.55 8.86 -3.83
CA LEU A 166 -3.59 9.66 -5.05
C LEU A 166 -2.31 9.48 -5.88
N GLY A 167 -2.48 9.09 -7.13
CA GLY A 167 -1.36 8.80 -8.04
C GLY A 167 -0.84 7.37 -8.01
N THR A 168 -1.39 6.48 -7.16
CA THR A 168 -1.10 5.03 -7.17
C THR A 168 -2.39 4.25 -7.41
N PRO A 169 -2.47 3.42 -8.45
CA PRO A 169 -3.60 2.53 -8.67
C PRO A 169 -3.77 1.53 -7.53
N VAL A 170 -5.01 1.33 -7.10
CA VAL A 170 -5.36 0.39 -6.02
C VAL A 170 -6.31 -0.67 -6.56
N PHE A 171 -6.15 -1.91 -6.10
CA PHE A 171 -7.08 -3.01 -6.33
C PHE A 171 -7.59 -3.53 -4.99
N ILE A 172 -8.89 -3.38 -4.75
CA ILE A 172 -9.56 -3.88 -3.55
C ILE A 172 -10.18 -5.22 -3.91
N LEU A 173 -9.78 -6.28 -3.22
CA LEU A 173 -10.22 -7.65 -3.43
C LEU A 173 -10.84 -8.21 -2.15
N HIS A 174 -12.12 -8.58 -2.16
CA HIS A 174 -12.80 -9.11 -0.99
C HIS A 174 -13.86 -10.14 -1.32
N GLY A 175 -13.99 -11.16 -0.49
CA GLY A 175 -15.03 -12.18 -0.61
C GLY A 175 -16.34 -11.71 0.02
N LYS A 176 -17.47 -11.93 -0.67
CA LYS A 176 -18.82 -11.59 -0.16
C LYS A 176 -19.17 -12.28 1.16
N TYR A 177 -18.61 -13.47 1.37
CA TYR A 177 -18.90 -14.32 2.52
C TYR A 177 -17.74 -14.37 3.50
N ASP A 178 -16.85 -13.37 3.44
CA ASP A 178 -15.72 -13.27 4.37
C ASP A 178 -16.22 -13.16 5.81
N CYS A 179 -15.54 -13.87 6.72
CA CYS A 179 -15.80 -13.97 8.16
C CYS A 179 -17.09 -14.68 8.57
N ALA A 180 -18.16 -14.63 7.79
CA ALA A 180 -19.44 -15.23 8.18
C ALA A 180 -19.54 -16.72 7.86
N ALA A 181 -19.30 -17.13 6.62
CA ALA A 181 -19.47 -18.53 6.20
C ALA A 181 -18.40 -19.45 6.78
N ASN A 182 -17.16 -18.99 6.88
CA ASN A 182 -16.06 -19.81 7.42
C ASN A 182 -16.15 -20.04 8.93
N TYR A 183 -16.77 -19.12 9.69
CA TYR A 183 -16.90 -19.28 11.13
C TYR A 183 -17.95 -20.32 11.54
N ARG A 184 -19.00 -20.50 10.75
CA ARG A 184 -20.05 -21.51 11.03
C ARG A 184 -19.56 -22.95 10.92
N GLU A 185 -18.69 -23.23 9.96
CA GLU A 185 -18.19 -24.59 9.72
C GLU A 185 -17.11 -25.01 10.72
N THR A 186 -16.35 -24.07 11.25
CA THR A 186 -15.15 -24.34 12.06
C THR A 186 -15.22 -23.85 13.51
N HIS A 187 -16.16 -22.94 13.84
CA HIS A 187 -16.27 -22.31 15.16
C HIS A 187 -17.73 -22.15 15.58
N PRO A 188 -18.29 -23.07 16.36
CA PRO A 188 -19.68 -23.02 16.82
C PRO A 188 -19.97 -21.88 17.79
N GLU A 189 -18.93 -21.29 18.39
CA GLU A 189 -19.08 -20.20 19.34
C GLU A 189 -18.89 -18.84 18.67
N PRO A 190 -19.74 -17.82 18.98
CA PRO A 190 -19.60 -16.49 18.44
C PRO A 190 -18.29 -15.84 18.86
N ARG A 191 -17.41 -15.55 17.92
CA ARG A 191 -16.25 -14.68 18.15
C ARG A 191 -16.62 -13.25 17.84
N HIS A 192 -16.38 -12.37 18.78
CA HIS A 192 -16.90 -11.00 18.85
C HIS A 192 -16.33 -10.00 17.84
N HIS A 193 -15.65 -10.42 16.77
CA HIS A 193 -14.99 -9.46 15.87
C HIS A 193 -15.02 -9.89 14.42
N ASP A 194 -15.73 -9.13 13.61
CA ASP A 194 -15.59 -9.10 12.17
C ASP A 194 -14.40 -8.17 11.80
N TRP A 195 -13.19 -8.67 12.05
CA TRP A 195 -11.96 -7.92 11.79
C TRP A 195 -11.62 -7.82 10.31
N CYS A 196 -12.24 -8.61 9.45
CA CYS A 196 -11.91 -8.66 8.03
C CYS A 196 -13.17 -8.65 7.15
N GLY A 197 -14.31 -8.21 7.67
CA GLY A 197 -15.57 -8.26 6.95
C GLY A 197 -15.64 -7.35 5.74
N LEU A 198 -16.56 -7.66 4.84
CA LEU A 198 -16.78 -6.98 3.59
C LEU A 198 -17.06 -5.47 3.74
N SER A 199 -17.62 -5.05 4.87
CA SER A 199 -17.92 -3.63 5.16
C SER A 199 -16.69 -2.73 5.05
N PHE A 200 -15.51 -3.21 5.45
CA PHE A 200 -14.26 -2.43 5.33
C PHE A 200 -13.89 -2.15 3.87
N ALA A 201 -14.03 -3.16 3.00
CA ALA A 201 -13.75 -3.01 1.58
C ALA A 201 -14.76 -2.09 0.89
N ARG A 202 -16.06 -2.22 1.23
CA ARG A 202 -17.14 -1.35 0.70
C ARG A 202 -16.96 0.09 1.14
N ALA A 203 -16.64 0.33 2.40
CA ALA A 203 -16.35 1.68 2.92
C ALA A 203 -15.11 2.29 2.26
N ALA A 204 -14.04 1.53 2.08
CA ALA A 204 -12.84 1.99 1.36
C ALA A 204 -13.17 2.34 -0.11
N HIS A 205 -13.94 1.51 -0.80
CA HIS A 205 -14.42 1.79 -2.17
C HIS A 205 -15.23 3.09 -2.22
N GLU A 206 -16.18 3.29 -1.31
CA GLU A 206 -16.99 4.50 -1.23
C GLU A 206 -16.12 5.75 -1.09
N LEU A 207 -15.17 5.73 -0.13
CA LEU A 207 -14.27 6.85 0.14
C LEU A 207 -13.34 7.14 -1.05
N MET A 208 -12.72 6.10 -1.61
CA MET A 208 -11.82 6.25 -2.76
C MET A 208 -12.58 6.78 -3.98
N ARG A 209 -13.82 6.34 -4.20
CA ARG A 209 -14.68 6.87 -5.27
C ARG A 209 -15.01 8.34 -5.04
N ARG A 210 -15.41 8.72 -3.81
CA ARG A 210 -15.70 10.11 -3.43
C ARG A 210 -14.51 11.03 -3.70
N ASP A 211 -13.31 10.58 -3.31
CA ASP A 211 -12.08 11.38 -3.36
C ASP A 211 -11.33 11.24 -4.70
N SER A 212 -11.92 10.51 -5.67
CA SER A 212 -11.36 10.26 -7.01
C SER A 212 -9.97 9.63 -6.95
N VAL A 213 -9.75 8.69 -6.02
CA VAL A 213 -8.57 7.84 -5.97
C VAL A 213 -8.71 6.74 -7.02
N PRO A 214 -7.73 6.56 -7.93
CA PRO A 214 -7.78 5.51 -8.94
C PRO A 214 -7.81 4.11 -8.32
N HIS A 215 -8.91 3.36 -8.48
CA HIS A 215 -9.02 2.02 -7.94
C HIS A 215 -9.99 1.14 -8.71
N VAL A 216 -9.81 -0.16 -8.53
CA VAL A 216 -10.77 -1.22 -8.88
C VAL A 216 -11.29 -1.84 -7.60
N TYR A 217 -12.58 -2.07 -7.52
CA TYR A 217 -13.23 -2.82 -6.47
C TYR A 217 -13.77 -4.13 -7.03
N HIS A 218 -13.28 -5.26 -6.51
CA HIS A 218 -13.68 -6.59 -6.92
C HIS A 218 -14.19 -7.39 -5.71
N GLU A 219 -15.49 -7.56 -5.66
CA GLU A 219 -16.20 -8.38 -4.67
C GLU A 219 -16.52 -9.73 -5.30
N HIS A 220 -15.91 -10.83 -4.84
CA HIS A 220 -16.09 -12.17 -5.42
C HIS A 220 -17.01 -13.06 -4.57
N ASP A 221 -17.59 -14.08 -5.20
CA ASP A 221 -18.52 -15.04 -4.57
C ASP A 221 -17.79 -16.12 -3.74
N GLY A 222 -16.86 -15.73 -2.88
CA GLY A 222 -16.10 -16.60 -1.98
C GLY A 222 -16.02 -16.03 -0.58
N GLY A 223 -15.38 -16.79 0.32
CA GLY A 223 -15.06 -16.36 1.68
C GLY A 223 -13.68 -15.73 1.78
N HIS A 224 -13.06 -15.87 2.97
CA HIS A 224 -11.79 -15.24 3.31
C HIS A 224 -10.57 -15.75 2.52
N GLY A 225 -10.56 -17.03 2.16
CA GLY A 225 -9.33 -17.66 1.64
C GLY A 225 -9.10 -17.49 0.14
N LEU A 226 -7.83 -17.39 -0.28
CA LEU A 226 -7.43 -17.37 -1.68
C LEU A 226 -7.56 -18.73 -2.40
N ARG A 227 -7.97 -19.80 -1.69
CA ARG A 227 -8.10 -21.16 -2.26
C ARG A 227 -9.31 -21.34 -3.16
N TRP A 228 -10.36 -20.53 -2.97
CA TRP A 228 -11.62 -20.64 -3.69
C TRP A 228 -11.46 -20.18 -5.13
N GLU A 229 -12.06 -20.90 -6.08
CA GLU A 229 -11.97 -20.51 -7.49
C GLU A 229 -12.40 -19.07 -7.77
N PRO A 230 -13.49 -18.52 -7.18
CA PRO A 230 -13.81 -17.10 -7.35
C PRO A 230 -12.70 -16.16 -6.89
N ALA A 231 -12.01 -16.46 -5.77
CA ALA A 231 -10.89 -15.66 -5.28
C ALA A 231 -9.67 -15.76 -6.20
N LYS A 232 -9.39 -16.96 -6.74
CA LYS A 232 -8.29 -17.16 -7.70
C LYS A 232 -8.52 -16.36 -8.98
N MET A 233 -9.71 -16.42 -9.56
CA MET A 233 -10.04 -15.64 -10.76
C MET A 233 -9.88 -14.15 -10.51
N ALA A 234 -10.41 -13.64 -9.41
CA ALA A 234 -10.29 -12.25 -9.03
C ALA A 234 -8.84 -11.82 -8.77
N PHE A 235 -8.00 -12.72 -8.27
CA PHE A 235 -6.57 -12.46 -8.11
C PHE A 235 -5.84 -12.42 -9.48
N MET A 236 -6.24 -13.23 -10.44
CA MET A 236 -5.70 -13.15 -11.81
C MET A 236 -6.09 -11.83 -12.50
N ASP A 237 -7.31 -11.32 -12.24
CA ASP A 237 -7.73 -9.99 -12.69
C ASP A 237 -6.86 -8.90 -12.06
N PHE A 238 -6.54 -9.04 -10.76
CA PHE A 238 -5.59 -8.14 -10.10
C PHE A 238 -4.21 -8.18 -10.77
N ILE A 239 -3.64 -9.36 -11.05
CA ILE A 239 -2.34 -9.47 -11.73
C ILE A 239 -2.39 -8.75 -13.07
N SER A 240 -3.43 -9.01 -13.87
CA SER A 240 -3.64 -8.38 -15.18
C SER A 240 -3.75 -6.86 -15.08
N TYR A 241 -4.43 -6.36 -14.05
CA TYR A 241 -4.55 -4.94 -13.76
C TYR A 241 -3.20 -4.34 -13.34
N ALA A 242 -2.54 -4.94 -12.35
CA ALA A 242 -1.30 -4.40 -11.78
C ALA A 242 -0.15 -4.33 -12.79
N MET A 243 -0.09 -5.29 -13.72
CA MET A 243 0.94 -5.33 -14.75
C MET A 243 0.86 -4.20 -15.80
N GLN A 244 -0.25 -3.47 -15.85
CA GLN A 244 -0.42 -2.31 -16.74
C GLN A 244 0.30 -1.07 -16.24
N PHE A 245 0.72 -1.03 -14.97
CA PHE A 245 1.23 0.18 -14.35
C PHE A 245 2.73 0.17 -14.09
N ARG A 246 3.27 1.37 -14.13
CA ARG A 246 4.57 1.74 -13.59
C ARG A 246 4.34 2.82 -12.53
N ARG A 247 5.23 2.91 -11.56
CA ARG A 247 5.22 3.99 -10.58
C ARG A 247 5.25 5.34 -11.31
N ASN A 248 4.31 6.21 -10.96
CA ASN A 248 4.26 7.56 -11.49
C ASN A 248 4.78 8.54 -10.43
N PRO A 249 5.99 9.09 -10.58
CA PRO A 249 6.50 10.10 -9.65
C PRO A 249 5.83 11.47 -9.83
N TYR A 250 5.17 11.71 -10.98
CA TYR A 250 4.58 12.99 -11.36
C TYR A 250 3.06 12.91 -11.57
N PRO A 251 2.28 12.36 -10.65
CA PRO A 251 0.84 12.31 -10.84
C PRO A 251 0.26 13.71 -10.86
N ARG A 252 -0.85 13.89 -11.56
CA ARG A 252 -1.56 15.18 -11.57
C ARG A 252 -1.95 15.63 -10.17
N ARG A 253 -2.37 14.69 -9.32
CA ARG A 253 -2.77 14.93 -7.92
C ARG A 253 -1.98 14.04 -6.97
N CYS A 254 -1.54 14.60 -5.84
CA CYS A 254 -0.98 13.83 -4.74
C CYS A 254 -1.30 14.48 -3.39
N ALA A 255 -1.07 13.74 -2.32
CA ALA A 255 -1.29 14.20 -0.97
C ALA A 255 -0.20 13.68 -0.02
N VAL A 256 0.09 14.49 0.99
CA VAL A 256 0.81 14.12 2.22
C VAL A 256 -0.17 14.25 3.37
N ILE A 257 -0.40 13.17 4.08
CA ILE A 257 -1.31 13.10 5.22
C ILE A 257 -0.50 12.72 6.45
N SER A 258 -0.49 13.58 7.44
CA SER A 258 0.14 13.32 8.74
C SER A 258 -0.92 13.53 9.84
N PRO A 259 -1.18 12.52 10.69
CA PRO A 259 -0.55 11.21 10.70
C PRO A 259 -1.04 10.33 9.56
N GLY A 260 -0.17 9.44 9.07
CA GLY A 260 -0.47 8.44 8.06
C GLY A 260 -0.65 7.04 8.67
N GLY A 261 -1.01 6.09 7.85
CA GLY A 261 -1.31 4.73 8.27
C GLY A 261 -2.80 4.50 8.52
N SER A 262 -3.09 3.50 9.35
CA SER A 262 -4.43 3.17 9.84
C SER A 262 -4.38 3.04 11.36
N ALA A 263 -5.39 3.51 12.08
CA ALA A 263 -5.39 3.63 13.54
C ALA A 263 -5.34 2.31 14.33
N ASP A 264 -5.21 1.17 13.70
CA ASP A 264 -4.98 -0.11 14.39
C ASP A 264 -3.58 -0.67 14.03
N PRO A 265 -2.61 -0.68 14.96
CA PRO A 265 -2.67 -0.13 16.33
C PRO A 265 -2.28 1.34 16.42
N THR A 266 -1.61 1.94 15.45
CA THR A 266 -1.09 3.30 15.54
C THR A 266 -1.09 4.02 14.20
N LEU A 267 -1.09 5.35 14.30
CA LEU A 267 -0.80 6.26 13.20
C LEU A 267 0.64 6.75 13.34
N GLU A 268 1.30 7.03 12.23
CA GLU A 268 2.71 7.42 12.17
C GLU A 268 2.86 8.81 11.55
N GLU A 269 3.89 9.55 11.96
CA GLU A 269 4.23 10.79 11.29
C GLU A 269 4.62 10.51 9.85
N HIS A 270 4.04 11.26 8.90
CA HIS A 270 4.29 11.11 7.47
C HIS A 270 4.31 12.48 6.80
N LEU A 271 5.50 12.99 6.53
CA LEU A 271 5.70 14.37 6.09
C LEU A 271 6.11 14.51 4.61
N SER A 272 6.25 13.42 3.87
CA SER A 272 6.68 13.49 2.47
C SER A 272 6.05 12.40 1.63
N SER A 273 5.53 12.77 0.46
CA SER A 273 5.08 11.84 -0.56
C SER A 273 5.22 12.48 -1.94
N ARG A 274 5.83 11.76 -2.89
CA ARG A 274 6.02 12.21 -4.27
C ARG A 274 6.73 13.57 -4.34
N TYR A 275 6.08 14.53 -4.98
CA TYR A 275 6.63 15.89 -5.17
C TYR A 275 6.26 16.87 -4.04
N LEU A 276 5.76 16.38 -2.89
CA LEU A 276 5.40 17.18 -1.73
C LEU A 276 6.18 16.78 -0.48
N ARG A 277 6.62 17.75 0.30
CA ARG A 277 7.14 17.58 1.64
C ARG A 277 6.64 18.70 2.55
N ILE A 278 6.09 18.35 3.70
CA ILE A 278 5.79 19.29 4.78
C ILE A 278 7.10 19.52 5.54
N ASP A 279 7.57 20.74 5.56
CA ASP A 279 8.83 21.14 6.24
C ASP A 279 8.57 21.66 7.65
N GLU A 280 7.39 22.27 7.88
CA GLU A 280 7.02 22.80 9.16
C GLU A 280 5.50 22.75 9.33
N THR A 281 5.05 22.20 10.47
CA THR A 281 3.64 22.08 10.83
C THR A 281 3.23 23.19 11.79
N LEU A 282 1.95 23.56 11.76
CA LEU A 282 1.29 24.35 12.78
C LEU A 282 0.53 23.44 13.76
N PRO A 283 0.36 23.85 15.01
CA PRO A 283 -0.55 23.15 15.92
C PRO A 283 -1.97 23.11 15.36
N GLY A 284 -2.59 21.93 15.38
CA GLY A 284 -3.93 21.73 14.88
C GLY A 284 -4.27 20.25 14.72
N THR A 285 -5.50 19.98 14.29
CA THR A 285 -5.99 18.63 14.01
C THR A 285 -6.37 18.51 12.54
N VAL A 286 -6.22 17.31 12.00
CA VAL A 286 -6.82 16.88 10.72
C VAL A 286 -7.88 15.84 11.00
N GLU A 287 -8.92 15.81 10.17
CA GLU A 287 -9.95 14.79 10.29
C GLU A 287 -9.63 13.61 9.38
N LEU A 288 -9.46 12.43 9.97
CA LEU A 288 -9.40 11.16 9.26
C LEU A 288 -10.80 10.56 9.10
N GLU A 289 -10.99 9.77 8.08
CA GLU A 289 -12.18 8.95 7.93
C GLU A 289 -12.13 7.78 8.92
N LYS A 290 -13.24 7.54 9.61
CA LYS A 290 -13.42 6.46 10.57
C LYS A 290 -14.58 5.58 10.13
N ILE A 291 -14.36 4.27 10.10
CA ILE A 291 -15.44 3.31 9.91
C ILE A 291 -16.02 2.88 11.26
N VAL A 292 -17.34 2.89 11.36
CA VAL A 292 -18.09 2.34 12.50
C VAL A 292 -19.06 1.30 11.96
N LEU A 293 -18.87 0.04 12.36
CA LEU A 293 -19.78 -1.03 11.98
C LEU A 293 -21.10 -0.86 12.75
N THR A 294 -22.22 -0.90 12.05
CA THR A 294 -23.57 -0.72 12.61
C THR A 294 -24.44 -1.97 12.52
N GLY A 295 -23.97 -2.98 11.80
CA GLY A 295 -24.60 -4.30 11.74
C GLY A 295 -24.14 -5.23 12.87
N PRO A 296 -24.63 -6.48 12.87
CA PRO A 296 -24.16 -7.48 13.82
C PRO A 296 -22.65 -7.69 13.66
N ASN A 297 -21.92 -7.73 14.79
CA ASN A 297 -20.46 -7.96 14.78
C ASN A 297 -20.08 -9.33 14.16
N ILE A 298 -21.05 -10.21 14.05
CA ILE A 298 -20.93 -11.53 13.43
C ILE A 298 -22.19 -11.78 12.63
N ALA A 299 -22.05 -12.05 11.33
CA ALA A 299 -23.15 -12.52 10.51
C ALA A 299 -23.23 -14.05 10.58
N TRP A 300 -24.35 -14.55 11.08
CA TRP A 300 -24.63 -15.98 11.17
C TRP A 300 -25.31 -16.53 9.92
N THR A 301 -25.95 -15.66 9.15
CA THR A 301 -26.65 -15.97 7.93
C THR A 301 -26.13 -15.12 6.77
N VAL A 302 -26.42 -15.56 5.54
CA VAL A 302 -26.13 -14.76 4.34
C VAL A 302 -26.92 -13.46 4.35
N GLU A 303 -28.13 -13.47 4.89
CA GLU A 303 -28.99 -12.29 5.03
C GLU A 303 -28.37 -11.28 6.00
N GLU A 304 -27.89 -11.75 7.15
CA GLU A 304 -27.19 -10.87 8.12
C GLU A 304 -25.90 -10.31 7.54
N LEU A 305 -25.13 -11.12 6.79
CA LEU A 305 -23.94 -10.65 6.09
C LEU A 305 -24.27 -9.55 5.07
N ARG A 306 -25.35 -9.72 4.32
CA ARG A 306 -25.83 -8.69 3.39
C ARG A 306 -26.35 -7.44 4.08
N ALA A 307 -26.90 -7.62 5.29
CA ALA A 307 -27.39 -6.53 6.14
C ALA A 307 -26.26 -5.85 6.93
N GLN A 308 -25.04 -6.40 6.91
CA GLN A 308 -23.90 -5.71 7.50
C GLN A 308 -23.79 -4.31 6.90
N SER A 309 -23.83 -3.34 7.77
CA SER A 309 -23.79 -1.93 7.41
C SER A 309 -22.73 -1.22 8.23
N TYR A 310 -22.28 -0.12 7.70
CA TYR A 310 -21.34 0.78 8.36
C TYR A 310 -21.83 2.21 8.24
N ARG A 311 -21.31 3.07 9.08
CA ARG A 311 -21.34 4.51 8.88
C ARG A 311 -19.90 5.03 8.87
N LEU A 312 -19.70 6.12 8.14
CA LEU A 312 -18.45 6.85 8.10
C LEU A 312 -18.57 8.04 9.04
N GLU A 313 -17.60 8.18 9.90
CA GLU A 313 -17.46 9.30 10.82
C GLU A 313 -16.12 10.02 10.59
N LYS A 314 -15.93 11.16 11.24
CA LYS A 314 -14.66 11.85 11.27
C LYS A 314 -13.99 11.65 12.62
N ALA A 315 -12.70 11.38 12.61
CA ALA A 315 -11.87 11.26 13.80
C ALA A 315 -10.79 12.35 13.76
N PRO A 316 -10.79 13.32 14.68
CA PRO A 316 -9.78 14.35 14.73
C PRO A 316 -8.46 13.80 15.32
N HIS A 317 -7.35 14.06 14.63
CA HIS A 317 -6.01 13.70 15.06
C HIS A 317 -5.07 14.90 14.99
N PRO A 318 -4.16 15.11 15.96
CA PRO A 318 -3.10 16.09 15.82
C PRO A 318 -2.32 15.83 14.53
N GLY A 319 -2.15 16.86 13.69
CA GLY A 319 -1.45 16.65 12.44
C GLY A 319 -1.68 17.72 11.38
N ALA A 320 -1.16 17.43 10.18
CA ALA A 320 -1.18 18.32 9.03
C ALA A 320 -1.55 17.57 7.75
N ARG A 321 -2.05 18.29 6.76
CA ARG A 321 -2.39 17.76 5.44
C ARG A 321 -1.96 18.73 4.35
N LEU A 322 -1.33 18.18 3.32
CA LEU A 322 -0.93 18.94 2.14
C LEU A 322 -1.38 18.17 0.89
N MET A 323 -2.17 18.80 0.04
CA MET A 323 -2.62 18.22 -1.22
C MET A 323 -2.27 19.15 -2.36
N ALA A 324 -1.79 18.62 -3.49
CA ALA A 324 -1.49 19.40 -4.67
C ALA A 324 -2.08 18.79 -5.93
N GLU A 325 -2.43 19.68 -6.85
CA GLU A 325 -2.81 19.37 -8.22
C GLU A 325 -1.92 20.18 -9.17
N ASN A 326 -1.24 19.48 -10.07
CA ASN A 326 -0.54 20.12 -11.20
C ASN A 326 -1.57 20.47 -12.28
N LEU A 327 -1.79 21.75 -12.49
CA LEU A 327 -2.74 22.30 -13.47
C LEU A 327 -2.12 22.45 -14.88
N GLY A 328 -0.82 22.17 -15.02
CA GLY A 328 -0.03 22.45 -16.21
C GLY A 328 0.32 23.93 -16.35
N ASN A 329 1.13 24.24 -17.36
CA ASN A 329 1.58 25.61 -17.65
C ASN A 329 2.19 26.32 -16.42
N ASN A 330 3.06 25.63 -15.69
CA ASN A 330 3.73 26.11 -14.48
C ASN A 330 2.78 26.55 -13.36
N ARG A 331 1.59 25.94 -13.26
CA ARG A 331 0.59 26.29 -12.24
C ARG A 331 0.24 25.08 -11.40
N PHE A 332 0.17 25.29 -10.08
CA PHE A 332 -0.24 24.30 -9.11
C PHE A 332 -1.33 24.87 -8.20
N ALA A 333 -2.32 24.06 -7.88
CA ALA A 333 -3.28 24.32 -6.81
C ALA A 333 -2.91 23.46 -5.60
N VAL A 334 -2.84 24.09 -4.44
CA VAL A 334 -2.46 23.42 -3.18
C VAL A 334 -3.51 23.71 -2.10
N THR A 335 -3.89 22.68 -1.37
CA THR A 335 -4.63 22.81 -0.12
C THR A 335 -3.70 22.42 1.02
N ALA A 336 -3.52 23.33 1.97
CA ALA A 336 -2.67 23.16 3.14
C ALA A 336 -3.51 23.32 4.43
N GLU A 337 -3.43 22.34 5.30
CA GLU A 337 -4.11 22.32 6.61
C GLU A 337 -3.05 22.07 7.69
N ASN A 338 -2.90 23.01 8.63
CA ASN A 338 -1.88 23.00 9.68
C ASN A 338 -0.43 22.91 9.17
N VAL A 339 -0.14 23.53 8.03
CA VAL A 339 1.19 23.60 7.42
C VAL A 339 1.66 25.06 7.46
N ALA A 340 2.87 25.29 7.99
CA ALA A 340 3.52 26.60 7.96
C ALA A 340 4.46 26.74 6.77
N ARG A 341 5.13 25.64 6.39
CA ARG A 341 6.08 25.63 5.27
C ARG A 341 6.11 24.25 4.60
N PHE A 342 6.24 24.27 3.29
CA PHE A 342 6.36 23.05 2.50
C PHE A 342 7.28 23.23 1.29
N THR A 343 7.82 22.12 0.81
CA THR A 343 8.60 22.04 -0.44
C THR A 343 7.81 21.33 -1.53
N LEU A 344 7.78 21.94 -2.70
CA LEU A 344 7.34 21.36 -3.96
C LEU A 344 8.57 20.90 -4.75
N PHE A 345 8.73 19.59 -4.96
CA PHE A 345 9.76 19.04 -5.82
C PHE A 345 9.31 19.05 -7.28
N LEU A 346 10.21 19.37 -8.19
CA LEU A 346 9.89 19.61 -9.59
C LEU A 346 10.82 18.85 -10.54
N ALA A 347 10.28 18.48 -11.69
CA ALA A 347 11.01 17.90 -12.80
C ALA A 347 10.58 18.53 -14.13
N PRO A 348 11.40 18.47 -15.20
CA PRO A 348 11.02 18.98 -16.52
C PRO A 348 9.74 18.38 -17.10
N ALA A 349 9.37 17.16 -16.66
CA ALA A 349 8.11 16.50 -17.03
C ALA A 349 6.87 17.15 -16.38
N MET A 350 7.04 18.00 -15.35
CA MET A 350 5.96 18.63 -14.59
C MET A 350 5.78 20.11 -14.96
N ALA A 351 6.87 20.82 -15.27
CA ALA A 351 6.89 22.25 -15.46
C ALA A 351 8.14 22.70 -16.24
N ASP A 352 8.11 23.90 -16.82
CA ASP A 352 9.26 24.61 -17.38
C ASP A 352 10.06 25.23 -16.22
N LEU A 353 11.18 24.61 -15.86
CA LEU A 353 11.98 24.98 -14.70
C LEU A 353 12.78 26.29 -14.88
N GLU A 354 12.85 26.82 -16.09
CA GLU A 354 13.51 28.13 -16.38
C GLU A 354 12.58 29.31 -16.09
N LYS A 355 11.28 29.03 -15.90
CA LYS A 355 10.26 30.06 -15.64
C LYS A 355 9.77 30.01 -14.19
N GLU A 356 9.12 31.10 -13.78
CA GLU A 356 8.41 31.11 -12.50
C GLU A 356 7.29 30.07 -12.45
N ILE A 357 7.13 29.48 -11.28
CA ILE A 357 6.01 28.60 -10.94
C ILE A 357 4.98 29.42 -10.15
N GLU A 358 3.74 29.32 -10.54
CA GLU A 358 2.61 29.88 -9.81
C GLU A 358 1.93 28.79 -8.96
N ILE A 359 1.86 29.03 -7.66
CA ILE A 359 1.23 28.13 -6.71
C ILE A 359 0.11 28.86 -6.00
N THR A 360 -1.13 28.38 -6.14
CA THR A 360 -2.28 28.89 -5.39
C THR A 360 -2.50 28.01 -4.18
N VAL A 361 -2.22 28.52 -2.98
CA VAL A 361 -2.41 27.79 -1.71
C VAL A 361 -3.59 28.39 -0.97
N ASN A 362 -4.64 27.61 -0.74
CA ASN A 362 -5.87 28.05 -0.05
C ASN A 362 -6.43 29.39 -0.60
N GLY A 363 -6.33 29.60 -1.92
CA GLY A 363 -6.78 30.82 -2.59
C GLY A 363 -5.74 31.97 -2.62
N ARG A 364 -4.61 31.85 -1.93
CA ARG A 364 -3.51 32.84 -1.96
C ARG A 364 -2.48 32.43 -3.01
N VAL A 365 -2.04 33.36 -3.83
CA VAL A 365 -1.07 33.11 -4.92
C VAL A 365 0.35 33.39 -4.47
N PHE A 366 1.24 32.44 -4.72
CA PHE A 366 2.69 32.51 -4.56
C PHE A 366 3.34 32.33 -5.91
N ARG A 367 4.48 33.00 -6.15
CA ARG A 367 5.29 32.84 -7.35
C ARG A 367 6.75 32.74 -6.95
N GLY A 368 7.47 31.86 -7.61
CA GLY A 368 8.91 31.71 -7.39
C GLY A 368 9.59 30.95 -8.51
N LYS A 369 10.87 31.18 -8.67
CA LYS A 369 11.72 30.41 -9.58
C LYS A 369 12.26 29.22 -8.84
N PRO A 370 12.17 27.98 -9.42
CA PRO A 370 12.70 26.78 -8.79
C PRO A 370 14.21 26.85 -8.60
N GLU A 371 14.69 26.28 -7.50
CA GLU A 371 16.11 26.11 -7.21
C GLU A 371 16.56 24.70 -7.62
N PRO A 372 17.81 24.51 -8.11
CA PRO A 372 18.32 23.18 -8.44
C PRO A 372 18.32 22.23 -7.23
N LEU A 373 17.95 20.99 -7.46
CA LEU A 373 17.99 19.89 -6.49
C LEU A 373 18.94 18.79 -6.96
N ALA A 374 19.95 18.48 -6.15
CA ALA A 374 20.89 17.40 -6.43
C ALA A 374 20.55 16.11 -5.69
N GLY A 375 20.96 14.96 -6.24
CA GLY A 375 20.88 13.67 -5.54
C GLY A 375 19.49 13.00 -5.51
N ASN A 376 18.47 13.62 -6.08
CA ASN A 376 17.15 12.99 -6.22
C ASN A 376 17.01 12.35 -7.62
N LYS A 377 16.49 11.13 -7.68
CA LYS A 377 16.36 10.39 -8.96
C LYS A 377 15.17 10.86 -9.82
N ASP A 378 14.15 11.40 -9.18
CA ASP A 378 12.88 11.75 -9.81
C ASP A 378 12.74 13.27 -10.05
N TYR A 379 13.39 14.10 -9.21
CA TYR A 379 13.24 15.55 -9.22
C TYR A 379 14.59 16.24 -9.38
N THR A 380 14.63 17.32 -10.14
CA THR A 380 15.86 18.09 -10.44
C THR A 380 15.81 19.52 -9.91
N ALA A 381 14.66 19.95 -9.41
CA ALA A 381 14.48 21.25 -8.80
C ALA A 381 13.48 21.21 -7.64
N GLN A 382 13.47 22.27 -6.84
CA GLN A 382 12.55 22.44 -5.72
C GLN A 382 12.12 23.89 -5.58
N LEU A 383 10.96 24.09 -4.93
CA LEU A 383 10.46 25.41 -4.57
C LEU A 383 9.88 25.34 -3.16
N GLU A 384 10.43 26.13 -2.24
CA GLU A 384 9.97 26.23 -0.87
C GLU A 384 8.93 27.35 -0.75
N ILE A 385 7.85 27.08 -0.02
CA ILE A 385 6.73 27.99 0.23
C ILE A 385 6.50 28.14 1.73
N ALA A 386 6.60 29.35 2.24
CA ALA A 386 6.18 29.74 3.60
C ALA A 386 4.77 30.36 3.53
N LEU A 387 3.85 29.91 4.39
CA LEU A 387 2.43 30.27 4.40
C LEU A 387 2.06 31.39 5.36
#